data_5e1d77bb80cd12292353b0c3dc35bc4b
#
_entry.id   5e1d77bb80cd12292353b0c3dc35bc4b
#
_cell.length_a   1.000
_cell.length_b   1.000
_cell.length_c   1.000
_cell.angle_alpha   90.00
_cell.angle_beta   90.00
_cell.angle_gamma   90.00
#
_symmetry.space_group_name_H-M   'P 1'
#
loop_
_entity.id
_entity.type
_entity.pdbx_description
1 polymer ?
#
loop_
_entity_poly.entity_id
_entity_poly.type
_entity_poly.pdbx_seq_one_letter_code
_entity_poly.pdbx_strand_id
1 'polypeptide(L)'
;MTNTPSPTGPAATTPERRGWLSRGLDAVERLGNRLPDPALLFLLLMVVAWVVSALLSQVSFAEIDPRSGKPIEIRNMLAGESLTAFMATMVATFTSFPPLGVVLVAMLGLGVAEHTGFINAGLRAAMAVTPRILLTPALIAVGILSHVAVDAGYVLVIPLGAVVFYAAGRHPLAGIAAAFAGVSGGFSATMGVPSSLDPLLAGITETAAQLVDPTVEISRLNNFYFTTASSLVIVLLGWALTDLVIEPRLKSTVVDGDPKELPTQEPLQAAERRGLWVALATALVAGALFAWSLTGDTPWAAAPDAEGVRKLLVSGAPLMQSIVPIIFVGFLLPGIAYGIAAGSIKTHRDVVAGMTKAMSGMGYYIVMAFFCAQFIYAFGQSNLGALLALKGANALRDAALPLGVTLTGIILLTATVNLLIGSASAKWALIGAIMVPMLMQLGVSPDLTQAAYRVGDSSTNIITPLLPYFPLIVVFCRRYVQRAGIGTLVALMLPYSITFIIGWTAFLLVYWGLGLPLGIGSTYEYTPAVAAP
;
A
#
# COMPACT_ATOMS: atom_id res chain seq x y z
N MET A 1 -27.33 -63.17 28.21
CA MET A 1 -27.09 -62.74 26.83
C MET A 1 -27.45 -61.25 26.74
N THR A 2 -26.51 -60.38 26.93
CA THR A 2 -26.72 -58.93 26.93
C THR A 2 -26.12 -58.39 25.63
N ASN A 3 -26.96 -57.94 24.71
CA ASN A 3 -26.60 -57.30 23.46
C ASN A 3 -26.11 -55.87 23.77
N THR A 4 -24.83 -55.60 23.61
CA THR A 4 -24.27 -54.28 23.52
C THR A 4 -24.33 -53.80 22.06
N PRO A 5 -24.85 -52.60 21.76
CA PRO A 5 -24.79 -52.05 20.41
C PRO A 5 -23.40 -51.53 20.10
N SER A 6 -22.89 -51.89 18.90
CA SER A 6 -21.63 -51.40 18.33
C SER A 6 -21.65 -49.90 18.12
N PRO A 7 -20.51 -49.17 18.27
CA PRO A 7 -20.45 -47.76 18.00
C PRO A 7 -20.58 -47.51 16.49
N THR A 8 -21.56 -46.69 16.14
CA THR A 8 -21.75 -46.16 14.79
C THR A 8 -20.53 -45.32 14.41
N GLY A 9 -19.85 -45.69 13.32
CA GLY A 9 -18.73 -44.96 12.75
C GLY A 9 -19.12 -43.53 12.34
N PRO A 10 -18.12 -42.64 12.16
CA PRO A 10 -18.37 -41.24 11.83
C PRO A 10 -19.17 -41.14 10.52
N ALA A 11 -20.30 -40.42 10.58
CA ALA A 11 -21.13 -40.14 9.42
C ALA A 11 -20.29 -39.49 8.31
N ALA A 12 -20.31 -40.09 7.13
CA ALA A 12 -19.70 -39.53 5.93
C ALA A 12 -20.28 -38.14 5.67
N THR A 13 -19.46 -37.11 5.82
CA THR A 13 -19.83 -35.74 5.47
C THR A 13 -20.10 -35.67 3.98
N THR A 14 -21.36 -35.50 3.59
CA THR A 14 -21.74 -35.18 2.21
C THR A 14 -20.89 -33.97 1.73
N PRO A 15 -20.25 -34.03 0.55
CA PRO A 15 -19.52 -32.91 0.02
C PRO A 15 -20.49 -31.75 -0.23
N GLU A 16 -20.39 -30.69 0.57
CA GLU A 16 -21.12 -29.44 0.31
C GLU A 16 -20.86 -29.03 -1.16
N ARG A 17 -21.95 -28.84 -1.92
CA ARG A 17 -21.87 -28.30 -3.29
C ARG A 17 -21.22 -26.94 -3.21
N ARG A 18 -19.91 -26.88 -3.51
CA ARG A 18 -19.16 -25.63 -3.57
C ARG A 18 -19.83 -24.71 -4.59
N GLY A 19 -20.30 -23.55 -4.15
CA GLY A 19 -20.95 -22.56 -5.00
C GLY A 19 -20.02 -22.09 -6.14
N TRP A 20 -20.57 -21.48 -7.18
CA TRP A 20 -19.78 -20.92 -8.29
C TRP A 20 -18.71 -19.91 -7.82
N LEU A 21 -19.00 -19.17 -6.75
CA LEU A 21 -18.09 -18.20 -6.13
C LEU A 21 -16.84 -18.90 -5.55
N SER A 22 -17.03 -20.00 -4.78
CA SER A 22 -15.89 -20.74 -4.23
C SER A 22 -15.01 -21.37 -5.32
N ARG A 23 -15.62 -21.85 -6.42
CA ARG A 23 -14.87 -22.35 -7.57
C ARG A 23 -14.07 -21.25 -8.28
N GLY A 24 -14.62 -20.05 -8.41
CA GLY A 24 -13.92 -18.87 -8.93
C GLY A 24 -12.71 -18.50 -8.06
N LEU A 25 -12.88 -18.48 -6.76
CA LEU A 25 -11.82 -18.19 -5.79
C LEU A 25 -10.73 -19.26 -5.76
N ASP A 26 -11.11 -20.54 -5.80
CA ASP A 26 -10.15 -21.65 -5.93
C ASP A 26 -9.37 -21.56 -7.25
N ALA A 27 -9.96 -20.99 -8.32
CA ALA A 27 -9.26 -20.76 -9.58
C ALA A 27 -8.27 -19.57 -9.47
N VAL A 28 -8.67 -18.46 -8.84
CA VAL A 28 -7.79 -17.32 -8.55
C VAL A 28 -6.62 -17.73 -7.68
N GLU A 29 -6.88 -18.50 -6.61
CA GLU A 29 -5.82 -19.03 -5.72
C GLU A 29 -4.85 -19.95 -6.49
N ARG A 30 -5.38 -20.90 -7.27
CA ARG A 30 -4.53 -21.78 -8.08
C ARG A 30 -3.72 -21.05 -9.13
N LEU A 31 -4.28 -20.03 -9.77
CA LEU A 31 -3.59 -19.23 -10.77
C LEU A 31 -2.51 -18.36 -10.10
N GLY A 32 -2.85 -17.71 -8.99
CA GLY A 32 -1.93 -16.89 -8.23
C GLY A 32 -0.76 -17.68 -7.65
N ASN A 33 -1.03 -18.89 -7.11
CA ASN A 33 0.02 -19.78 -6.60
C ASN A 33 0.93 -20.37 -7.70
N ARG A 34 0.57 -20.23 -8.98
CA ARG A 34 1.42 -20.57 -10.12
C ARG A 34 2.31 -19.41 -10.58
N LEU A 35 1.98 -18.18 -10.18
CA LEU A 35 2.85 -17.04 -10.46
C LEU A 35 4.16 -17.24 -9.69
N PRO A 36 5.30 -16.96 -10.33
CA PRO A 36 6.57 -16.97 -9.62
C PRO A 36 6.60 -15.90 -8.53
N ASP A 37 7.49 -16.08 -7.57
CA ASP A 37 7.82 -15.05 -6.59
C ASP A 37 8.09 -13.70 -7.29
N PRO A 38 7.63 -12.56 -6.76
CA PRO A 38 7.84 -11.24 -7.37
C PRO A 38 9.29 -10.94 -7.76
N ALA A 39 10.28 -11.33 -6.97
CA ALA A 39 11.69 -11.15 -7.33
C ALA A 39 12.06 -11.96 -8.57
N LEU A 40 11.61 -13.22 -8.65
CA LEU A 40 11.80 -14.06 -9.82
C LEU A 40 11.00 -13.56 -11.02
N LEU A 41 9.79 -13.00 -10.79
CA LEU A 41 8.99 -12.40 -11.85
C LEU A 41 9.74 -11.24 -12.52
N PHE A 42 10.34 -10.32 -11.76
CA PHE A 42 11.15 -9.23 -12.32
C PHE A 42 12.38 -9.73 -13.06
N LEU A 43 13.06 -10.78 -12.56
CA LEU A 43 14.16 -11.42 -13.29
C LEU A 43 13.69 -11.99 -14.64
N LEU A 44 12.55 -12.70 -14.67
CA LEU A 44 12.00 -13.25 -15.91
C LEU A 44 11.59 -12.14 -16.88
N LEU A 45 10.96 -11.08 -16.40
CA LEU A 45 10.58 -9.92 -17.21
C LEU A 45 11.82 -9.20 -17.77
N MET A 46 12.90 -9.10 -17.01
CA MET A 46 14.18 -8.57 -17.50
C MET A 46 14.72 -9.42 -18.65
N VAL A 47 14.74 -10.74 -18.50
CA VAL A 47 15.17 -11.66 -19.56
C VAL A 47 14.26 -11.55 -20.80
N VAL A 48 12.94 -11.48 -20.60
CA VAL A 48 11.98 -11.25 -21.68
C VAL A 48 12.26 -9.92 -22.38
N ALA A 49 12.51 -8.84 -21.62
CA ALA A 49 12.86 -7.54 -22.21
C ALA A 49 14.15 -7.61 -23.05
N TRP A 50 15.18 -8.34 -22.60
CA TRP A 50 16.39 -8.55 -23.38
C TRP A 50 16.12 -9.28 -24.68
N VAL A 51 15.39 -10.40 -24.64
CA VAL A 51 15.05 -11.19 -25.85
C VAL A 51 14.18 -10.39 -26.81
N VAL A 52 13.12 -9.73 -26.30
CA VAL A 52 12.22 -8.91 -27.13
C VAL A 52 12.99 -7.72 -27.74
N SER A 53 13.88 -7.08 -26.98
CA SER A 53 14.70 -5.99 -27.51
C SER A 53 15.62 -6.45 -28.65
N ALA A 54 16.23 -7.64 -28.52
CA ALA A 54 17.06 -8.20 -29.58
C ALA A 54 16.26 -8.50 -30.85
N LEU A 55 15.04 -9.02 -30.73
CA LEU A 55 14.16 -9.30 -31.86
C LEU A 55 13.66 -7.99 -32.52
N LEU A 56 13.22 -7.03 -31.71
CA LEU A 56 12.63 -5.77 -32.21
C LEU A 56 13.68 -4.74 -32.64
N SER A 57 14.95 -4.90 -32.29
CA SER A 57 16.03 -4.01 -32.75
C SER A 57 16.25 -4.04 -34.28
N GLN A 58 15.72 -5.06 -34.96
CA GLN A 58 15.75 -5.18 -36.41
C GLN A 58 14.51 -4.55 -37.08
N VAL A 59 13.55 -4.05 -36.30
CA VAL A 59 12.28 -3.50 -36.80
C VAL A 59 12.32 -1.99 -36.69
N SER A 60 11.94 -1.29 -37.75
CA SER A 60 11.73 0.16 -37.76
C SER A 60 10.30 0.49 -37.32
N PHE A 61 10.16 1.48 -36.45
CA PHE A 61 8.89 1.95 -35.90
C PHE A 61 8.61 3.36 -36.41
N ALA A 62 7.33 3.67 -36.65
CA ALA A 62 6.90 5.00 -37.10
C ALA A 62 6.66 5.97 -35.93
N GLU A 63 6.57 5.45 -34.72
CA GLU A 63 6.35 6.24 -33.50
C GLU A 63 7.54 7.16 -33.24
N ILE A 64 7.27 8.44 -33.00
CA ILE A 64 8.29 9.45 -32.73
C ILE A 64 8.56 9.48 -31.22
N ASP A 65 9.81 9.29 -30.82
CA ASP A 65 10.25 9.48 -29.44
C ASP A 65 10.22 10.98 -29.09
N PRO A 66 9.38 11.41 -28.13
CA PRO A 66 9.23 12.83 -27.79
C PRO A 66 10.51 13.45 -27.21
N ARG A 67 11.46 12.64 -26.71
CA ARG A 67 12.74 13.11 -26.16
C ARG A 67 13.73 13.49 -27.24
N SER A 68 13.72 12.78 -28.37
CA SER A 68 14.68 12.95 -29.47
C SER A 68 14.08 13.58 -30.71
N GLY A 69 12.73 13.60 -30.84
CA GLY A 69 12.02 14.02 -32.06
C GLY A 69 12.25 13.09 -33.25
N LYS A 70 12.84 11.92 -33.06
CA LYS A 70 13.15 10.92 -34.10
C LYS A 70 12.29 9.68 -33.96
N PRO A 71 12.14 8.85 -35.02
CA PRO A 71 11.53 7.55 -34.88
C PRO A 71 12.20 6.73 -33.77
N ILE A 72 11.38 6.01 -32.99
CA ILE A 72 11.90 5.23 -31.87
C ILE A 72 12.71 4.03 -32.36
N GLU A 73 13.93 3.88 -31.86
CA GLU A 73 14.80 2.74 -32.14
C GLU A 73 14.92 1.85 -30.91
N ILE A 74 14.71 0.55 -31.09
CA ILE A 74 14.89 -0.42 -30.01
C ILE A 74 16.35 -0.84 -29.93
N ARG A 75 16.94 -0.58 -28.76
CA ARG A 75 18.33 -0.96 -28.48
C ARG A 75 18.38 -2.45 -28.08
N ASN A 76 19.22 -3.22 -28.77
CA ASN A 76 19.45 -4.64 -28.45
C ASN A 76 20.20 -4.78 -27.13
N MET A 77 19.50 -5.26 -26.09
CA MET A 77 20.09 -5.45 -24.76
C MET A 77 20.98 -6.68 -24.66
N LEU A 78 20.96 -7.59 -25.64
CA LEU A 78 21.87 -8.75 -25.74
C LEU A 78 23.15 -8.42 -26.52
N ALA A 79 23.29 -7.21 -27.09
CA ALA A 79 24.54 -6.79 -27.72
C ALA A 79 25.66 -6.67 -26.65
N GLY A 80 26.89 -6.97 -27.06
CA GLY A 80 28.04 -6.98 -26.14
C GLY A 80 28.22 -5.65 -25.38
N GLU A 81 28.09 -4.50 -26.04
CA GLU A 81 28.13 -3.18 -25.41
C GLU A 81 27.05 -2.98 -24.37
N SER A 82 25.79 -3.40 -24.67
CA SER A 82 24.67 -3.27 -23.75
C SER A 82 24.82 -4.15 -22.52
N LEU A 83 25.28 -5.40 -22.69
CA LEU A 83 25.57 -6.31 -21.58
C LEU A 83 26.73 -5.81 -20.72
N THR A 84 27.78 -5.27 -21.34
CA THR A 84 28.91 -4.69 -20.59
C THR A 84 28.45 -3.45 -19.80
N ALA A 85 27.64 -2.57 -20.40
CA ALA A 85 27.09 -1.41 -19.71
C ALA A 85 26.17 -1.83 -18.55
N PHE A 86 25.31 -2.83 -18.77
CA PHE A 86 24.46 -3.40 -17.72
C PHE A 86 25.28 -3.91 -16.54
N MET A 87 26.31 -4.70 -16.78
CA MET A 87 27.18 -5.22 -15.72
C MET A 87 27.93 -4.11 -14.99
N ALA A 88 28.43 -3.13 -15.71
CA ALA A 88 29.16 -2.00 -15.13
C ALA A 88 28.28 -1.10 -14.24
N THR A 89 27.01 -0.97 -14.57
CA THR A 89 26.06 -0.09 -13.86
C THR A 89 25.18 -0.82 -12.84
N MET A 90 25.21 -2.14 -12.78
CA MET A 90 24.30 -2.97 -11.97
C MET A 90 24.23 -2.53 -10.50
N VAL A 91 25.37 -2.28 -9.87
CA VAL A 91 25.43 -1.85 -8.47
C VAL A 91 24.84 -0.44 -8.31
N ALA A 92 25.26 0.50 -9.18
CA ALA A 92 24.73 1.86 -9.15
C ALA A 92 23.23 1.90 -9.40
N THR A 93 22.72 1.15 -10.37
CA THR A 93 21.28 1.00 -10.66
C THR A 93 20.49 0.55 -9.42
N PHE A 94 21.03 -0.40 -8.66
CA PHE A 94 20.39 -0.87 -7.44
C PHE A 94 20.47 0.15 -6.31
N THR A 95 21.64 0.69 -6.03
CA THR A 95 21.85 1.59 -4.88
C THR A 95 21.20 2.96 -5.07
N SER A 96 21.05 3.42 -6.31
CA SER A 96 20.31 4.65 -6.64
C SER A 96 18.82 4.44 -6.91
N PHE A 97 18.31 3.20 -6.79
CA PHE A 97 16.88 2.94 -6.96
C PHE A 97 16.07 3.69 -5.90
N PRO A 98 15.26 4.71 -6.29
CA PRO A 98 14.66 5.66 -5.35
C PRO A 98 13.87 5.03 -4.21
N PRO A 99 13.08 3.96 -4.44
CA PRO A 99 12.33 3.32 -3.36
C PRO A 99 13.20 2.64 -2.30
N LEU A 100 14.40 2.20 -2.61
CA LEU A 100 15.24 1.41 -1.71
C LEU A 100 15.64 2.21 -0.45
N GLY A 101 16.33 3.33 -0.64
CA GLY A 101 16.80 4.15 0.48
C GLY A 101 15.66 4.77 1.29
N VAL A 102 14.61 5.22 0.60
CA VAL A 102 13.41 5.82 1.18
C VAL A 102 12.75 4.88 2.19
N VAL A 103 12.50 3.63 1.79
CA VAL A 103 11.82 2.64 2.64
C VAL A 103 12.70 2.23 3.81
N LEU A 104 13.97 1.92 3.57
CA LEU A 104 14.87 1.49 4.63
C LEU A 104 15.03 2.55 5.72
N VAL A 105 15.19 3.83 5.35
CA VAL A 105 15.32 4.92 6.31
C VAL A 105 14.03 5.11 7.12
N ALA A 106 12.86 5.14 6.48
CA ALA A 106 11.59 5.26 7.19
C ALA A 106 11.38 4.13 8.20
N MET A 107 11.70 2.89 7.79
CA MET A 107 11.53 1.69 8.62
C MET A 107 12.45 1.63 9.84
N LEU A 108 13.59 2.32 9.85
CA LEU A 108 14.45 2.39 11.04
C LEU A 108 13.75 3.06 12.22
N GLY A 109 13.08 4.20 12.00
CA GLY A 109 12.37 4.91 13.07
C GLY A 109 11.12 4.17 13.51
N LEU A 110 10.34 3.71 12.53
CA LEU A 110 9.12 2.95 12.75
C LEU A 110 9.41 1.63 13.51
N GLY A 111 10.48 0.93 13.16
CA GLY A 111 10.89 -0.31 13.82
C GLY A 111 11.21 -0.13 15.30
N VAL A 112 11.77 1.01 15.70
CA VAL A 112 11.94 1.35 17.13
C VAL A 112 10.59 1.57 17.80
N ALA A 113 9.70 2.36 17.18
CA ALA A 113 8.37 2.63 17.70
C ALA A 113 7.53 1.34 17.88
N GLU A 114 7.66 0.40 16.96
CA GLU A 114 7.01 -0.91 17.03
C GLU A 114 7.66 -1.82 18.09
N HIS A 115 8.98 -1.93 18.08
CA HIS A 115 9.74 -2.77 19.00
C HIS A 115 9.52 -2.39 20.47
N THR A 116 9.42 -1.09 20.77
CA THR A 116 9.15 -0.59 22.12
C THR A 116 7.74 -0.85 22.62
N GLY A 117 6.80 -1.17 21.71
CA GLY A 117 5.38 -1.32 22.00
C GLY A 117 4.58 -0.01 21.89
N PHE A 118 5.20 1.11 21.48
CA PHE A 118 4.54 2.41 21.37
C PHE A 118 3.33 2.36 20.43
N ILE A 119 3.49 1.77 19.22
CA ILE A 119 2.41 1.64 18.25
C ILE A 119 1.26 0.80 18.83
N ASN A 120 1.57 -0.36 19.41
CA ASN A 120 0.58 -1.27 19.96
C ASN A 120 -0.21 -0.64 21.12
N ALA A 121 0.48 0.07 22.01
CA ALA A 121 -0.17 0.78 23.12
C ALA A 121 -1.04 1.93 22.61
N GLY A 122 -0.59 2.68 21.59
CA GLY A 122 -1.35 3.74 20.97
C GLY A 122 -2.66 3.25 20.32
N LEU A 123 -2.60 2.15 19.56
CA LEU A 123 -3.78 1.53 18.96
C LEU A 123 -4.78 1.03 20.00
N ARG A 124 -4.30 0.36 21.07
CA ARG A 124 -5.16 -0.07 22.19
C ARG A 124 -5.78 1.13 22.94
N ALA A 125 -5.00 2.20 23.16
CA ALA A 125 -5.50 3.42 23.80
C ALA A 125 -6.63 4.07 23.01
N ALA A 126 -6.49 4.18 21.70
CA ALA A 126 -7.50 4.73 20.81
C ALA A 126 -8.83 3.97 20.92
N MET A 127 -8.77 2.63 20.94
CA MET A 127 -9.97 1.81 21.08
C MET A 127 -10.61 1.89 22.47
N ALA A 128 -9.80 1.99 23.54
CA ALA A 128 -10.28 1.99 24.92
C ALA A 128 -11.13 3.22 25.28
N VAL A 129 -10.95 4.35 24.60
CA VAL A 129 -11.71 5.59 24.83
C VAL A 129 -12.91 5.74 23.91
N THR A 130 -13.19 4.76 23.03
CA THR A 130 -14.22 4.85 22.01
C THR A 130 -15.62 4.53 22.56
N PRO A 131 -16.63 5.41 22.43
CA PRO A 131 -18.01 5.11 22.79
C PRO A 131 -18.59 3.97 21.94
N ARG A 132 -19.50 3.17 22.51
CA ARG A 132 -20.10 2.01 21.83
C ARG A 132 -20.72 2.31 20.46
N ILE A 133 -21.35 3.47 20.29
CA ILE A 133 -21.99 3.90 19.03
C ILE A 133 -20.97 4.20 17.94
N LEU A 134 -19.76 4.61 18.31
CA LEU A 134 -18.66 4.93 17.39
C LEU A 134 -17.67 3.76 17.23
N LEU A 135 -18.00 2.59 17.76
CA LEU A 135 -17.09 1.46 17.79
C LEU A 135 -16.69 1.00 16.38
N THR A 136 -17.64 0.91 15.47
CA THR A 136 -17.37 0.52 14.08
C THR A 136 -16.52 1.54 13.34
N PRO A 137 -16.90 2.83 13.26
CA PRO A 137 -16.08 3.81 12.55
C PRO A 137 -14.71 4.01 13.21
N ALA A 138 -14.62 3.97 14.54
CA ALA A 138 -13.34 4.06 15.24
C ALA A 138 -12.43 2.86 14.94
N LEU A 139 -12.98 1.66 14.90
CA LEU A 139 -12.21 0.44 14.56
C LEU A 139 -11.66 0.51 13.14
N ILE A 140 -12.46 0.95 12.17
CA ILE A 140 -12.02 1.14 10.78
C ILE A 140 -10.95 2.23 10.72
N ALA A 141 -11.14 3.35 11.42
CA ALA A 141 -10.17 4.44 11.49
C ALA A 141 -8.84 4.00 12.12
N VAL A 142 -8.89 3.23 13.21
CA VAL A 142 -7.70 2.61 13.84
C VAL A 142 -7.03 1.62 12.88
N GLY A 143 -7.83 0.88 12.09
CA GLY A 143 -7.32 0.04 11.01
C GLY A 143 -6.53 0.84 9.98
N ILE A 144 -7.04 1.96 9.51
CA ILE A 144 -6.34 2.87 8.59
C ILE A 144 -5.09 3.46 9.27
N LEU A 145 -5.20 3.92 10.50
CA LEU A 145 -4.07 4.50 11.23
C LEU A 145 -2.93 3.49 11.42
N SER A 146 -3.25 2.19 11.51
CA SER A 146 -2.26 1.11 11.64
C SER A 146 -1.34 0.94 10.42
N HIS A 147 -1.63 1.58 9.27
CA HIS A 147 -0.74 1.55 8.09
C HIS A 147 0.63 2.17 8.34
N VAL A 148 0.76 2.92 9.40
CA VAL A 148 2.07 3.36 9.92
C VAL A 148 2.96 2.17 10.28
N ALA A 149 2.36 1.10 10.82
CA ALA A 149 3.02 -0.18 11.12
C ALA A 149 2.13 -1.32 10.60
N VAL A 150 2.27 -1.66 9.33
CA VAL A 150 1.37 -2.55 8.58
C VAL A 150 1.12 -3.87 9.29
N ASP A 151 2.18 -4.52 9.81
CA ASP A 151 2.08 -5.80 10.50
C ASP A 151 1.25 -5.71 11.78
N ALA A 152 1.34 -4.59 12.50
CA ALA A 152 0.53 -4.35 13.70
C ALA A 152 -0.98 -4.28 13.38
N GLY A 153 -1.36 -3.75 12.24
CA GLY A 153 -2.74 -3.76 11.77
C GLY A 153 -3.30 -5.19 11.69
N TYR A 154 -2.61 -6.05 10.97
CA TYR A 154 -3.05 -7.43 10.78
C TYR A 154 -3.02 -8.28 12.03
N VAL A 155 -1.96 -8.16 12.83
CA VAL A 155 -1.73 -9.03 14.00
C VAL A 155 -2.48 -8.56 15.23
N LEU A 156 -2.67 -7.23 15.39
CA LEU A 156 -3.28 -6.64 16.59
C LEU A 156 -4.69 -6.08 16.35
N VAL A 157 -4.87 -5.22 15.32
CA VAL A 157 -6.14 -4.48 15.16
C VAL A 157 -7.27 -5.40 14.75
N ILE A 158 -7.00 -6.36 13.86
CA ILE A 158 -8.05 -7.27 13.38
C ILE A 158 -8.56 -8.18 14.51
N PRO A 159 -7.74 -8.90 15.28
CA PRO A 159 -8.26 -9.68 16.40
C PRO A 159 -8.84 -8.79 17.52
N LEU A 160 -8.29 -7.59 17.76
CA LEU A 160 -8.86 -6.62 18.70
C LEU A 160 -10.28 -6.23 18.30
N GLY A 161 -10.56 -6.07 17.01
CA GLY A 161 -11.90 -5.81 16.50
C GLY A 161 -12.92 -6.86 16.92
N ALA A 162 -12.55 -8.15 16.83
CA ALA A 162 -13.41 -9.23 17.31
C ALA A 162 -13.68 -9.14 18.81
N VAL A 163 -12.62 -8.94 19.61
CA VAL A 163 -12.70 -8.84 21.07
C VAL A 163 -13.61 -7.70 21.52
N VAL A 164 -13.42 -6.52 20.92
CA VAL A 164 -14.17 -5.32 21.26
C VAL A 164 -15.65 -5.44 20.88
N PHE A 165 -15.95 -6.01 19.70
CA PHE A 165 -17.33 -6.26 19.30
C PHE A 165 -17.99 -7.29 20.21
N TYR A 166 -17.31 -8.40 20.50
CA TYR A 166 -17.84 -9.43 21.39
C TYR A 166 -18.11 -8.89 22.80
N ALA A 167 -17.19 -8.11 23.37
CA ALA A 167 -17.38 -7.45 24.67
C ALA A 167 -18.54 -6.43 24.65
N ALA A 168 -18.83 -5.82 23.50
CA ALA A 168 -19.98 -4.92 23.32
C ALA A 168 -21.31 -5.66 23.07
N GLY A 169 -21.32 -7.00 23.05
CA GLY A 169 -22.50 -7.82 22.72
C GLY A 169 -22.82 -7.86 21.23
N ARG A 170 -21.87 -7.50 20.37
CA ARG A 170 -21.98 -7.53 18.91
C ARG A 170 -21.27 -8.77 18.34
N HIS A 171 -21.58 -9.13 17.10
CA HIS A 171 -21.00 -10.36 16.52
C HIS A 171 -19.49 -10.18 16.22
N PRO A 172 -18.59 -11.05 16.74
CA PRO A 172 -17.15 -10.88 16.62
C PRO A 172 -16.62 -10.89 15.18
N LEU A 173 -17.25 -11.68 14.28
CA LEU A 173 -16.90 -11.65 12.86
C LEU A 173 -17.20 -10.30 12.18
N ALA A 174 -18.21 -9.53 12.66
CA ALA A 174 -18.44 -8.19 12.18
C ALA A 174 -17.29 -7.25 12.61
N GLY A 175 -16.75 -7.44 13.81
CA GLY A 175 -15.56 -6.73 14.27
C GLY A 175 -14.31 -7.07 13.45
N ILE A 176 -14.09 -8.36 13.14
CA ILE A 176 -13.01 -8.77 12.22
C ILE A 176 -13.18 -8.11 10.85
N ALA A 177 -14.39 -8.15 10.29
CA ALA A 177 -14.67 -7.57 8.98
C ALA A 177 -14.42 -6.07 8.94
N ALA A 178 -14.92 -5.32 9.94
CA ALA A 178 -14.70 -3.88 10.05
C ALA A 178 -13.22 -3.52 10.18
N ALA A 179 -12.49 -4.23 11.05
CA ALA A 179 -11.05 -4.04 11.21
C ALA A 179 -10.29 -4.37 9.92
N PHE A 180 -10.60 -5.49 9.28
CA PHE A 180 -9.96 -5.90 8.04
C PHE A 180 -10.29 -4.96 6.87
N ALA A 181 -11.51 -4.42 6.82
CA ALA A 181 -11.88 -3.38 5.87
C ALA A 181 -11.02 -2.11 6.05
N GLY A 182 -10.74 -1.70 7.30
CA GLY A 182 -9.84 -0.59 7.59
C GLY A 182 -8.37 -0.89 7.26
N VAL A 183 -7.85 -2.01 7.79
CA VAL A 183 -6.42 -2.41 7.66
C VAL A 183 -6.04 -2.74 6.22
N SER A 184 -6.88 -3.38 5.46
CA SER A 184 -6.53 -3.88 4.13
C SER A 184 -7.37 -3.26 3.01
N GLY A 185 -8.68 -3.10 3.21
CA GLY A 185 -9.55 -2.42 2.25
C GLY A 185 -9.25 -0.93 2.13
N GLY A 186 -8.86 -0.29 3.23
CA GLY A 186 -8.39 1.09 3.27
C GLY A 186 -6.88 1.26 3.16
N PHE A 187 -6.15 0.29 2.63
CA PHE A 187 -4.67 0.23 2.67
C PHE A 187 -3.97 1.47 2.07
N SER A 188 -4.56 2.08 1.06
CA SER A 188 -4.06 3.31 0.45
C SER A 188 -4.72 4.59 0.99
N ALA A 189 -5.55 4.51 2.02
CA ALA A 189 -6.04 5.69 2.75
C ALA A 189 -5.10 6.02 3.91
N THR A 190 -5.05 7.28 4.32
CA THR A 190 -4.23 7.76 5.44
C THR A 190 -5.04 8.68 6.34
N MET A 191 -4.77 8.68 7.65
CA MET A 191 -5.46 9.56 8.60
C MET A 191 -4.59 10.77 8.99
N GLY A 192 -4.14 11.52 7.98
CA GLY A 192 -3.30 12.71 8.20
C GLY A 192 -1.85 12.40 8.62
N VAL A 193 -1.49 11.12 8.74
CA VAL A 193 -0.12 10.67 8.99
C VAL A 193 0.33 9.83 7.80
N PRO A 194 1.38 10.24 7.08
CA PRO A 194 1.87 9.47 5.95
C PRO A 194 2.28 8.05 6.36
N SER A 195 1.93 7.07 5.55
CA SER A 195 2.38 5.70 5.73
C SER A 195 3.74 5.48 5.04
N SER A 196 4.40 4.37 5.35
CA SER A 196 5.62 3.97 4.62
C SER A 196 5.35 3.68 3.13
N LEU A 197 4.10 3.40 2.77
CA LEU A 197 3.68 3.14 1.40
C LEU A 197 3.72 4.42 0.53
N ASP A 198 3.42 5.59 1.09
CA ASP A 198 3.34 6.84 0.33
C ASP A 198 4.66 7.18 -0.39
N PRO A 199 5.80 7.30 0.32
CA PRO A 199 7.08 7.59 -0.34
C PRO A 199 7.58 6.43 -1.22
N LEU A 200 7.20 5.19 -0.90
CA LEU A 200 7.54 4.02 -1.71
C LEU A 200 6.86 4.07 -3.09
N LEU A 201 5.55 4.25 -3.13
CA LEU A 201 4.81 4.32 -4.39
C LEU A 201 5.22 5.56 -5.20
N ALA A 202 5.43 6.71 -4.56
CA ALA A 202 5.91 7.91 -5.22
C ALA A 202 7.29 7.69 -5.89
N GLY A 203 8.22 6.99 -5.23
CA GLY A 203 9.51 6.65 -5.83
C GLY A 203 9.41 5.71 -7.02
N ILE A 204 8.51 4.73 -6.98
CA ILE A 204 8.23 3.86 -8.14
C ILE A 204 7.60 4.66 -9.27
N THR A 205 6.66 5.55 -8.96
CA THR A 205 6.01 6.45 -9.94
C THR A 205 7.03 7.35 -10.63
N GLU A 206 7.95 7.95 -9.87
CA GLU A 206 9.04 8.77 -10.39
C GLU A 206 9.92 7.98 -11.35
N THR A 207 10.36 6.79 -10.92
CA THR A 207 11.17 5.90 -11.78
C THR A 207 10.44 5.53 -13.08
N ALA A 208 9.13 5.29 -13.02
CA ALA A 208 8.32 5.01 -14.19
C ALA A 208 8.14 6.23 -15.11
N ALA A 209 7.93 7.42 -14.54
CA ALA A 209 7.81 8.68 -15.30
C ALA A 209 9.13 9.02 -16.00
N GLN A 210 10.25 8.79 -15.35
CA GLN A 210 11.60 9.04 -15.88
C GLN A 210 11.98 8.13 -17.07
N LEU A 211 11.20 7.08 -17.36
CA LEU A 211 11.36 6.33 -18.61
C LEU A 211 11.04 7.18 -19.86
N VAL A 212 10.21 8.20 -19.71
CA VAL A 212 9.80 9.12 -20.80
C VAL A 212 10.42 10.50 -20.63
N ASP A 213 10.45 11.01 -19.41
CA ASP A 213 10.99 12.34 -19.09
C ASP A 213 11.88 12.25 -17.85
N PRO A 214 13.22 12.22 -18.04
CA PRO A 214 14.18 12.12 -16.93
C PRO A 214 14.17 13.31 -15.96
N THR A 215 13.50 14.41 -16.31
CA THR A 215 13.44 15.63 -15.47
C THR A 215 12.27 15.61 -14.49
N VAL A 216 11.36 14.64 -14.60
CA VAL A 216 10.20 14.53 -13.70
C VAL A 216 10.65 14.16 -12.29
N GLU A 217 10.26 14.99 -11.35
CA GLU A 217 10.38 14.74 -9.91
C GLU A 217 8.99 14.56 -9.31
N ILE A 218 8.81 13.51 -8.52
CA ILE A 218 7.53 13.22 -7.85
C ILE A 218 7.68 13.47 -6.35
N SER A 219 6.81 14.32 -5.81
CA SER A 219 6.74 14.54 -4.37
C SER A 219 6.43 13.24 -3.63
N ARG A 220 7.13 12.99 -2.52
CA ARG A 220 6.88 11.80 -1.67
C ARG A 220 5.49 11.83 -1.01
N LEU A 221 4.82 12.98 -1.07
CA LEU A 221 3.45 13.21 -0.59
C LEU A 221 2.49 13.61 -1.71
N ASN A 222 2.74 13.14 -2.93
CA ASN A 222 1.99 13.48 -4.15
C ASN A 222 0.50 13.14 -4.10
N ASN A 223 0.08 12.17 -3.27
CA ASN A 223 -1.33 11.81 -3.10
C ASN A 223 -1.87 12.06 -1.67
N PHE A 224 -1.13 12.76 -0.83
CA PHE A 224 -1.42 12.86 0.61
C PHE A 224 -2.80 13.43 0.94
N TYR A 225 -3.26 14.46 0.22
CA TYR A 225 -4.58 15.06 0.47
C TYR A 225 -5.70 14.13 0.02
N PHE A 226 -5.56 13.52 -1.16
CA PHE A 226 -6.53 12.55 -1.66
C PHE A 226 -6.63 11.33 -0.74
N THR A 227 -5.51 10.76 -0.29
CA THR A 227 -5.51 9.60 0.60
C THR A 227 -6.06 9.93 1.98
N THR A 228 -5.81 11.15 2.47
CA THR A 228 -6.40 11.64 3.73
C THR A 228 -7.91 11.82 3.62
N ALA A 229 -8.39 12.46 2.56
CA ALA A 229 -9.82 12.60 2.31
C ALA A 229 -10.50 11.23 2.07
N SER A 230 -9.80 10.30 1.43
CA SER A 230 -10.26 8.93 1.21
C SER A 230 -10.52 8.17 2.50
N SER A 231 -9.80 8.47 3.59
CA SER A 231 -10.02 7.81 4.87
C SER A 231 -11.44 8.04 5.40
N LEU A 232 -11.98 9.24 5.23
CA LEU A 232 -13.36 9.55 5.59
C LEU A 232 -14.35 8.72 4.78
N VAL A 233 -14.12 8.59 3.46
CA VAL A 233 -14.98 7.79 2.57
C VAL A 233 -14.97 6.32 2.99
N ILE A 234 -13.79 5.75 3.22
CA ILE A 234 -13.64 4.34 3.65
C ILE A 234 -14.28 4.11 5.01
N VAL A 235 -14.09 5.03 5.97
CA VAL A 235 -14.71 4.91 7.29
C VAL A 235 -16.23 4.95 7.18
N LEU A 236 -16.80 5.87 6.43
CA LEU A 236 -18.25 6.02 6.29
C LEU A 236 -18.88 4.83 5.55
N LEU A 237 -18.31 4.42 4.43
CA LEU A 237 -18.78 3.26 3.66
C LEU A 237 -18.65 1.97 4.47
N GLY A 238 -17.50 1.78 5.12
CA GLY A 238 -17.25 0.61 5.95
C GLY A 238 -18.18 0.56 7.17
N TRP A 239 -18.46 1.70 7.81
CA TRP A 239 -19.42 1.82 8.91
C TRP A 239 -20.81 1.42 8.46
N ALA A 240 -21.31 2.05 7.40
CA ALA A 240 -22.64 1.74 6.86
C ALA A 240 -22.76 0.26 6.49
N LEU A 241 -21.77 -0.31 5.81
CA LEU A 241 -21.77 -1.72 5.45
C LEU A 241 -21.76 -2.65 6.67
N THR A 242 -20.91 -2.36 7.65
CA THR A 242 -20.81 -3.20 8.86
C THR A 242 -22.15 -3.24 9.59
N ASP A 243 -22.72 -2.06 9.90
CA ASP A 243 -23.88 -1.97 10.78
C ASP A 243 -25.20 -2.28 10.05
N LEU A 244 -25.32 -1.98 8.74
CA LEU A 244 -26.55 -2.15 7.99
C LEU A 244 -26.62 -3.46 7.19
N VAL A 245 -25.48 -4.07 6.84
CA VAL A 245 -25.45 -5.23 5.95
C VAL A 245 -24.81 -6.44 6.63
N ILE A 246 -23.59 -6.29 7.13
CA ILE A 246 -22.78 -7.43 7.59
C ILE A 246 -23.27 -7.95 8.94
N GLU A 247 -23.42 -7.08 9.93
CA GLU A 247 -23.87 -7.50 11.25
C GLU A 247 -25.30 -8.09 11.25
N PRO A 248 -26.29 -7.52 10.53
CA PRO A 248 -27.60 -8.15 10.38
C PRO A 248 -27.56 -9.55 9.74
N ARG A 249 -26.66 -9.77 8.76
CA ARG A 249 -26.48 -11.10 8.12
C ARG A 249 -25.87 -12.12 9.08
N LEU A 250 -25.06 -11.68 10.02
CA LEU A 250 -24.40 -12.55 10.99
C LEU A 250 -25.28 -12.92 12.19
N LYS A 251 -26.47 -12.33 12.32
CA LYS A 251 -27.42 -12.64 13.44
C LYS A 251 -27.80 -14.12 13.51
N SER A 252 -27.81 -14.82 12.36
CA SER A 252 -28.09 -16.26 12.30
C SER A 252 -26.86 -17.14 12.50
N THR A 253 -25.67 -16.55 12.54
CA THR A 253 -24.41 -17.27 12.73
C THR A 253 -24.14 -17.44 14.22
N VAL A 254 -24.03 -18.68 14.67
CA VAL A 254 -23.77 -18.97 16.08
C VAL A 254 -22.28 -18.83 16.35
N VAL A 255 -21.94 -18.14 17.45
CA VAL A 255 -20.59 -18.14 17.99
C VAL A 255 -20.40 -19.43 18.80
N ASP A 256 -19.66 -20.39 18.23
CA ASP A 256 -19.45 -21.74 18.77
C ASP A 256 -18.01 -21.99 19.26
N GLY A 257 -17.20 -20.92 19.40
CA GLY A 257 -15.88 -20.95 20.01
C GLY A 257 -15.93 -21.22 21.52
N ASP A 258 -14.89 -21.84 22.10
CA ASP A 258 -14.81 -22.09 23.53
C ASP A 258 -14.73 -20.75 24.30
N PRO A 259 -15.72 -20.42 25.16
CA PRO A 259 -15.72 -19.17 25.93
C PRO A 259 -14.48 -18.95 26.80
N LYS A 260 -13.78 -20.04 27.19
CA LYS A 260 -12.56 -19.97 28.02
C LYS A 260 -11.32 -19.61 27.20
N GLU A 261 -11.34 -19.84 25.90
CA GLU A 261 -10.24 -19.56 24.99
C GLU A 261 -10.45 -18.25 24.21
N LEU A 262 -11.62 -17.60 24.37
CA LEU A 262 -11.89 -16.34 23.70
C LEU A 262 -11.00 -15.23 24.25
N PRO A 263 -10.27 -14.48 23.40
CA PRO A 263 -9.41 -13.40 23.84
C PRO A 263 -10.20 -12.31 24.55
N THR A 264 -9.67 -11.80 25.63
CA THR A 264 -10.21 -10.66 26.36
C THR A 264 -9.37 -9.41 26.07
N GLN A 265 -9.99 -8.24 26.18
CA GLN A 265 -9.27 -6.98 26.01
C GLN A 265 -8.37 -6.76 27.23
N GLU A 266 -7.05 -6.81 27.03
CA GLU A 266 -6.09 -6.44 28.08
C GLU A 266 -6.09 -4.91 28.25
N PRO A 267 -6.36 -4.41 29.47
CA PRO A 267 -6.29 -2.99 29.75
C PRO A 267 -4.84 -2.48 29.65
N LEU A 268 -4.70 -1.21 29.28
CA LEU A 268 -3.40 -0.57 29.29
C LEU A 268 -2.82 -0.55 30.71
N GLN A 269 -1.60 -1.06 30.84
CA GLN A 269 -0.86 -1.01 32.09
C GLN A 269 -0.48 0.44 32.46
N ALA A 270 -0.27 0.72 33.73
CA ALA A 270 0.12 2.05 34.19
C ALA A 270 1.43 2.56 33.56
N ALA A 271 2.38 1.64 33.32
CA ALA A 271 3.64 1.93 32.63
C ALA A 271 3.43 2.32 31.17
N GLU A 272 2.56 1.59 30.45
CA GLU A 272 2.22 1.89 29.06
C GLU A 272 1.51 3.24 28.91
N ARG A 273 0.55 3.53 29.81
CA ARG A 273 -0.15 4.81 29.83
C ARG A 273 0.80 5.98 30.11
N ARG A 274 1.73 5.82 31.05
CA ARG A 274 2.78 6.80 31.30
C ARG A 274 3.67 6.98 30.08
N GLY A 275 4.08 5.87 29.43
CA GLY A 275 4.85 5.88 28.20
C GLY A 275 4.16 6.66 27.08
N LEU A 276 2.85 6.45 26.88
CA LEU A 276 2.08 7.18 25.87
C LEU A 276 2.04 8.70 26.11
N TRP A 277 1.88 9.14 27.38
CA TRP A 277 1.91 10.56 27.69
C TRP A 277 3.28 11.19 27.43
N VAL A 278 4.37 10.48 27.79
CA VAL A 278 5.74 10.95 27.53
C VAL A 278 6.03 10.99 26.04
N ALA A 279 5.59 9.96 25.27
CA ALA A 279 5.73 9.95 23.82
C ALA A 279 4.95 11.10 23.16
N LEU A 280 3.71 11.35 23.58
CA LEU A 280 2.90 12.47 23.09
C LEU A 280 3.56 13.82 23.39
N ALA A 281 4.04 14.03 24.61
CA ALA A 281 4.75 15.25 24.98
C ALA A 281 6.01 15.43 24.12
N THR A 282 6.78 14.36 23.90
CA THR A 282 7.97 14.37 23.03
C THR A 282 7.60 14.73 21.59
N ALA A 283 6.54 14.11 21.04
CA ALA A 283 6.07 14.40 19.69
C ALA A 283 5.60 15.86 19.55
N LEU A 284 4.87 16.39 20.55
CA LEU A 284 4.40 17.77 20.55
C LEU A 284 5.57 18.76 20.64
N VAL A 285 6.54 18.53 21.52
CA VAL A 285 7.73 19.39 21.64
C VAL A 285 8.57 19.33 20.38
N ALA A 286 8.87 18.16 19.86
CA ALA A 286 9.62 18.01 18.61
C ALA A 286 8.88 18.65 17.42
N GLY A 287 7.57 18.44 17.31
CA GLY A 287 6.72 19.05 16.30
C GLY A 287 6.69 20.59 16.39
N ALA A 288 6.58 21.13 17.61
CA ALA A 288 6.61 22.59 17.83
C ALA A 288 7.96 23.20 17.46
N LEU A 289 9.07 22.57 17.85
CA LEU A 289 10.42 23.00 17.48
C LEU A 289 10.64 22.94 15.97
N PHE A 290 10.15 21.89 15.34
CA PHE A 290 10.19 21.74 13.88
C PHE A 290 9.33 22.81 13.20
N ALA A 291 8.09 23.01 13.63
CA ALA A 291 7.21 24.05 13.10
C ALA A 291 7.82 25.46 13.27
N TRP A 292 8.45 25.71 14.41
CA TRP A 292 9.18 26.96 14.63
C TRP A 292 10.35 27.13 13.65
N SER A 293 11.08 26.06 13.31
CA SER A 293 12.17 26.11 12.33
C SER A 293 11.70 26.40 10.90
N LEU A 294 10.40 26.25 10.60
CA LEU A 294 9.82 26.57 9.30
C LEU A 294 9.42 28.04 9.17
N THR A 295 9.52 28.83 10.23
CA THR A 295 9.11 30.24 10.24
C THR A 295 10.24 31.17 9.77
N GLY A 296 9.88 32.31 9.18
CA GLY A 296 10.84 33.32 8.73
C GLY A 296 11.59 32.94 7.45
N ASP A 297 12.81 33.43 7.30
CA ASP A 297 13.71 33.05 6.20
C ASP A 297 14.38 31.72 6.52
N THR A 298 13.65 30.65 6.25
CA THR A 298 14.01 29.30 6.66
C THR A 298 14.89 28.60 5.60
N PRO A 299 15.91 27.83 6.03
CA PRO A 299 16.71 26.99 5.13
C PRO A 299 15.91 25.81 4.53
N TRP A 300 14.72 25.54 5.05
CA TRP A 300 13.84 24.46 4.56
C TRP A 300 13.15 24.81 3.23
N ALA A 301 13.09 26.10 2.85
CA ALA A 301 12.50 26.54 1.60
C ALA A 301 13.45 26.33 0.41
N ALA A 302 12.88 26.18 -0.78
CA ALA A 302 13.63 26.15 -2.03
C ALA A 302 14.41 27.47 -2.22
N ALA A 303 15.39 27.47 -3.14
CA ALA A 303 16.03 28.69 -3.60
C ALA A 303 14.96 29.68 -4.11
N PRO A 304 15.22 31.03 -3.99
CA PRO A 304 14.30 32.03 -4.48
C PRO A 304 13.99 31.81 -5.97
N ASP A 305 12.70 31.90 -6.34
CA ASP A 305 12.30 31.90 -7.75
C ASP A 305 12.67 33.22 -8.45
N ALA A 306 12.30 33.38 -9.73
CA ALA A 306 12.56 34.58 -10.50
C ALA A 306 11.96 35.87 -9.89
N GLU A 307 10.98 35.73 -9.02
CA GLU A 307 10.28 36.79 -8.29
C GLU A 307 10.88 37.03 -6.89
N GLY A 308 11.93 36.28 -6.52
CA GLY A 308 12.58 36.33 -5.22
C GLY A 308 11.82 35.62 -4.09
N VAL A 309 10.76 34.83 -4.42
CA VAL A 309 9.94 34.14 -3.44
C VAL A 309 10.50 32.75 -3.15
N ARG A 310 10.67 32.43 -1.87
CA ARG A 310 11.08 31.09 -1.40
C ARG A 310 9.86 30.26 -1.04
N LYS A 311 9.74 29.08 -1.62
CA LYS A 311 8.59 28.18 -1.43
C LYS A 311 8.99 26.92 -0.66
N LEU A 312 8.18 26.56 0.35
CA LEU A 312 8.42 25.37 1.19
C LEU A 312 7.87 24.09 0.55
N LEU A 313 6.77 24.19 -0.21
CA LEU A 313 5.96 23.04 -0.67
C LEU A 313 6.18 22.75 -2.17
N VAL A 314 7.40 22.90 -2.66
CA VAL A 314 7.80 22.51 -4.01
C VAL A 314 8.79 21.35 -3.95
N SER A 315 8.81 20.49 -4.96
CA SER A 315 9.63 19.25 -4.97
C SER A 315 11.11 19.49 -4.68
N GLY A 316 11.68 20.57 -5.22
CA GLY A 316 13.07 20.96 -4.98
C GLY A 316 13.36 21.59 -3.60
N ALA A 317 12.35 21.82 -2.74
CA ALA A 317 12.58 22.38 -1.41
C ALA A 317 13.24 21.36 -0.49
N PRO A 318 14.26 21.75 0.33
CA PRO A 318 14.86 20.88 1.33
C PRO A 318 13.83 20.24 2.27
N LEU A 319 12.74 20.93 2.61
CA LEU A 319 11.62 20.37 3.37
C LEU A 319 11.02 19.13 2.69
N MET A 320 10.72 19.22 1.40
CA MET A 320 10.11 18.12 0.64
C MET A 320 11.07 16.95 0.45
N GLN A 321 12.34 17.22 0.23
CA GLN A 321 13.39 16.20 0.16
C GLN A 321 13.63 15.51 1.50
N SER A 322 13.30 16.18 2.63
CA SER A 322 13.48 15.68 3.99
C SER A 322 12.27 14.94 4.56
N ILE A 323 11.19 14.73 3.79
CA ILE A 323 9.96 14.06 4.30
C ILE A 323 10.29 12.70 4.94
N VAL A 324 11.13 11.90 4.31
CA VAL A 324 11.49 10.57 4.83
C VAL A 324 12.31 10.64 6.12
N PRO A 325 13.39 11.44 6.22
CA PRO A 325 14.05 11.74 7.49
C PRO A 325 13.10 12.28 8.57
N ILE A 326 12.13 13.12 8.22
CA ILE A 326 11.14 13.63 9.17
C ILE A 326 10.25 12.49 9.69
N ILE A 327 9.80 11.59 8.83
CA ILE A 327 9.06 10.38 9.24
C ILE A 327 9.93 9.52 10.18
N PHE A 328 11.19 9.27 9.80
CA PHE A 328 12.13 8.52 10.63
C PHE A 328 12.26 9.11 12.04
N VAL A 329 12.56 10.40 12.15
CA VAL A 329 12.73 11.08 13.44
C VAL A 329 11.41 11.18 14.20
N GLY A 330 10.31 11.43 13.48
CA GLY A 330 8.96 11.54 14.02
C GLY A 330 8.44 10.26 14.71
N PHE A 331 8.94 9.09 14.32
CA PHE A 331 8.65 7.82 15.00
C PHE A 331 9.75 7.42 15.99
N LEU A 332 10.99 7.71 15.67
CA LEU A 332 12.14 7.37 16.52
C LEU A 332 12.06 8.05 17.88
N LEU A 333 11.88 9.38 17.91
CA LEU A 333 11.93 10.13 19.17
C LEU A 333 10.77 9.76 20.12
N PRO A 334 9.49 9.76 19.71
CA PRO A 334 8.40 9.29 20.57
C PRO A 334 8.54 7.81 20.94
N GLY A 335 9.03 6.97 20.01
CA GLY A 335 9.27 5.54 20.26
C GLY A 335 10.29 5.31 21.37
N ILE A 336 11.42 6.02 21.34
CA ILE A 336 12.44 5.98 22.40
C ILE A 336 11.87 6.52 23.72
N ALA A 337 11.20 7.67 23.69
CA ALA A 337 10.62 8.31 24.87
C ALA A 337 9.58 7.39 25.54
N TYR A 338 8.71 6.77 24.74
CA TYR A 338 7.78 5.74 25.20
C TYR A 338 8.55 4.58 25.86
N GLY A 339 9.53 4.02 25.16
CA GLY A 339 10.25 2.84 25.61
C GLY A 339 10.97 3.05 26.94
N ILE A 340 11.58 4.22 27.14
CA ILE A 340 12.22 4.59 28.42
C ILE A 340 11.16 4.72 29.52
N ALA A 341 10.06 5.42 29.28
CA ALA A 341 9.01 5.66 30.27
C ALA A 341 8.19 4.40 30.61
N ALA A 342 7.97 3.52 29.64
CA ALA A 342 7.30 2.23 29.82
C ALA A 342 8.24 1.12 30.33
N GLY A 343 9.56 1.32 30.24
CA GLY A 343 10.58 0.37 30.74
C GLY A 343 10.98 -0.71 29.71
N SER A 344 10.58 -0.58 28.45
CA SER A 344 11.00 -1.49 27.37
C SER A 344 12.37 -1.12 26.78
N ILE A 345 12.83 0.12 26.95
CA ILE A 345 14.21 0.55 26.65
C ILE A 345 14.96 0.76 27.97
N LYS A 346 16.06 0.04 28.15
CA LYS A 346 16.99 0.18 29.27
C LYS A 346 18.35 0.69 28.82
N THR A 347 18.73 0.40 27.59
CA THR A 347 20.03 0.75 27.03
C THR A 347 19.89 1.18 25.57
N HIS A 348 20.92 1.84 25.04
CA HIS A 348 21.02 2.13 23.59
C HIS A 348 20.96 0.87 22.71
N ARG A 349 21.35 -0.29 23.26
CA ARG A 349 21.29 -1.57 22.54
C ARG A 349 19.87 -1.99 22.20
N ASP A 350 18.91 -1.65 23.04
CA ASP A 350 17.49 -1.95 22.81
C ASP A 350 16.95 -1.14 21.61
N VAL A 351 17.42 0.10 21.46
CA VAL A 351 17.09 0.93 20.28
C VAL A 351 17.68 0.31 19.01
N VAL A 352 18.96 -0.07 19.05
CA VAL A 352 19.63 -0.72 17.91
C VAL A 352 18.97 -2.07 17.61
N ALA A 353 18.55 -2.82 18.61
CA ALA A 353 17.83 -4.08 18.42
C ALA A 353 16.48 -3.87 17.68
N GLY A 354 15.74 -2.82 18.02
CA GLY A 354 14.53 -2.43 17.30
C GLY A 354 14.79 -2.11 15.82
N MET A 355 15.81 -1.31 15.55
CA MET A 355 16.24 -1.01 14.16
C MET A 355 16.66 -2.28 13.42
N THR A 356 17.47 -3.12 14.04
CA THR A 356 17.96 -4.38 13.44
C THR A 356 16.81 -5.33 13.14
N LYS A 357 15.84 -5.45 14.03
CA LYS A 357 14.65 -6.28 13.83
C LYS A 357 13.83 -5.80 12.63
N ALA A 358 13.61 -4.48 12.50
CA ALA A 358 12.93 -3.91 11.33
C ALA A 358 13.70 -4.21 10.04
N MET A 359 15.03 -4.04 10.01
CA MET A 359 15.86 -4.34 8.84
C MET A 359 15.86 -5.83 8.48
N SER A 360 15.81 -6.72 9.45
CA SER A 360 15.68 -8.17 9.19
C SER A 360 14.39 -8.50 8.47
N GLY A 361 13.28 -7.79 8.75
CA GLY A 361 12.02 -7.92 8.03
C GLY A 361 12.08 -7.39 6.58
N MET A 362 13.05 -6.52 6.27
CA MET A 362 13.19 -5.93 4.93
C MET A 362 14.02 -6.78 3.95
N GLY A 363 14.57 -7.93 4.37
CA GLY A 363 15.44 -8.75 3.52
C GLY A 363 14.79 -9.13 2.19
N TYR A 364 13.55 -9.60 2.22
CA TYR A 364 12.78 -9.91 1.01
C TYR A 364 12.57 -8.69 0.10
N TYR A 365 12.23 -7.55 0.69
CA TYR A 365 12.05 -6.30 -0.05
C TYR A 365 13.34 -5.88 -0.78
N ILE A 366 14.50 -6.00 -0.12
CA ILE A 366 15.82 -5.67 -0.71
C ILE A 366 16.09 -6.53 -1.93
N VAL A 367 15.84 -7.86 -1.84
CA VAL A 367 16.02 -8.80 -2.97
C VAL A 367 15.06 -8.43 -4.11
N MET A 368 13.79 -8.21 -3.82
CA MET A 368 12.81 -7.79 -4.82
C MET A 368 13.19 -6.47 -5.49
N ALA A 369 13.62 -5.46 -4.71
CA ALA A 369 14.04 -4.16 -5.20
C ALA A 369 15.25 -4.26 -6.14
N PHE A 370 16.20 -5.19 -5.86
CA PHE A 370 17.34 -5.45 -6.75
C PHE A 370 16.85 -5.87 -8.15
N PHE A 371 16.05 -6.92 -8.25
CA PHE A 371 15.57 -7.41 -9.54
C PHE A 371 14.63 -6.42 -10.24
N CYS A 372 13.79 -5.72 -9.47
CA CYS A 372 12.93 -4.66 -9.98
C CYS A 372 13.74 -3.52 -10.64
N ALA A 373 14.79 -3.03 -9.96
CA ALA A 373 15.66 -1.98 -10.49
C ALA A 373 16.35 -2.43 -11.79
N GLN A 374 16.85 -3.66 -11.84
CA GLN A 374 17.49 -4.20 -13.05
C GLN A 374 16.50 -4.39 -14.20
N PHE A 375 15.28 -4.83 -13.91
CA PHE A 375 14.21 -4.91 -14.93
C PHE A 375 13.89 -3.53 -15.50
N ILE A 376 13.65 -2.52 -14.65
CA ILE A 376 13.32 -1.16 -15.09
C ILE A 376 14.46 -0.55 -15.91
N TYR A 377 15.71 -0.77 -15.49
CA TYR A 377 16.88 -0.37 -16.28
C TYR A 377 16.86 -1.01 -17.68
N ALA A 378 16.71 -2.33 -17.77
CA ALA A 378 16.68 -3.02 -19.05
C ALA A 378 15.52 -2.57 -19.94
N PHE A 379 14.33 -2.39 -19.34
CA PHE A 379 13.13 -1.96 -20.03
C PHE A 379 13.21 -0.50 -20.53
N GLY A 380 13.86 0.38 -19.75
CA GLY A 380 14.12 1.76 -20.14
C GLY A 380 15.21 1.88 -21.20
N GLN A 381 16.39 1.27 -20.96
CA GLN A 381 17.54 1.35 -21.87
C GLN A 381 17.29 0.70 -23.24
N SER A 382 16.41 -0.30 -23.30
CA SER A 382 15.98 -0.89 -24.56
C SER A 382 15.02 -0.02 -25.37
N ASN A 383 14.45 1.05 -24.80
CA ASN A 383 13.31 1.83 -25.32
C ASN A 383 12.01 1.03 -25.47
N LEU A 384 11.93 -0.21 -24.97
CA LEU A 384 10.69 -1.00 -24.98
C LEU A 384 9.58 -0.32 -24.18
N GLY A 385 9.93 0.28 -23.04
CA GLY A 385 8.98 1.04 -22.22
C GLY A 385 8.38 2.21 -22.98
N ALA A 386 9.20 3.00 -23.64
CA ALA A 386 8.76 4.14 -24.44
C ALA A 386 7.89 3.70 -25.65
N LEU A 387 8.30 2.64 -26.37
CA LEU A 387 7.52 2.09 -27.48
C LEU A 387 6.13 1.61 -27.01
N LEU A 388 6.09 0.86 -25.92
CA LEU A 388 4.84 0.34 -25.37
C LEU A 388 3.93 1.48 -24.89
N ALA A 389 4.50 2.51 -24.26
CA ALA A 389 3.78 3.69 -23.82
C ALA A 389 3.17 4.46 -25.01
N LEU A 390 3.95 4.69 -26.08
CA LEU A 390 3.47 5.37 -27.29
C LEU A 390 2.37 4.58 -28.01
N LYS A 391 2.56 3.27 -28.21
CA LYS A 391 1.54 2.41 -28.82
C LYS A 391 0.27 2.33 -27.97
N GLY A 392 0.41 2.18 -26.66
CA GLY A 392 -0.72 2.18 -25.72
C GLY A 392 -1.46 3.51 -25.70
N ALA A 393 -0.73 4.64 -25.67
CA ALA A 393 -1.32 5.97 -25.74
C ALA A 393 -2.07 6.22 -27.07
N ASN A 394 -1.49 5.80 -28.20
CA ASN A 394 -2.15 5.90 -29.50
C ASN A 394 -3.44 5.06 -29.53
N ALA A 395 -3.40 3.82 -29.05
CA ALA A 395 -4.59 2.96 -28.95
C ALA A 395 -5.69 3.57 -28.07
N LEU A 396 -5.34 4.19 -26.93
CA LEU A 396 -6.31 4.89 -26.09
C LEU A 396 -6.85 6.17 -26.73
N ARG A 397 -6.00 6.90 -27.47
CA ARG A 397 -6.41 8.10 -28.22
C ARG A 397 -7.36 7.72 -29.37
N ASP A 398 -7.06 6.67 -30.12
CA ASP A 398 -7.90 6.15 -31.20
C ASP A 398 -9.25 5.63 -30.67
N ALA A 399 -9.27 5.05 -29.48
CA ALA A 399 -10.49 4.65 -28.80
C ALA A 399 -11.35 5.85 -28.34
N ALA A 400 -10.79 7.06 -28.31
CA ALA A 400 -11.45 8.32 -27.96
C ALA A 400 -12.25 8.26 -26.65
N LEU A 401 -11.78 7.49 -25.66
CA LEU A 401 -12.46 7.33 -24.38
C LEU A 401 -12.29 8.59 -23.52
N PRO A 402 -13.35 9.06 -22.85
CA PRO A 402 -13.23 10.10 -21.84
C PRO A 402 -12.23 9.70 -20.75
N LEU A 403 -11.46 10.65 -20.24
CA LEU A 403 -10.41 10.37 -19.22
C LEU A 403 -10.97 9.65 -17.98
N GLY A 404 -12.17 10.01 -17.51
CA GLY A 404 -12.82 9.30 -16.40
C GLY A 404 -13.07 7.82 -16.66
N VAL A 405 -13.39 7.43 -17.92
CA VAL A 405 -13.53 6.03 -18.33
C VAL A 405 -12.18 5.34 -18.34
N THR A 406 -11.14 6.00 -18.85
CA THR A 406 -9.76 5.49 -18.85
C THR A 406 -9.27 5.25 -17.44
N LEU A 407 -9.45 6.21 -16.52
CA LEU A 407 -9.08 6.07 -15.10
C LEU A 407 -9.85 4.91 -14.44
N THR A 408 -11.15 4.79 -14.70
CA THR A 408 -11.96 3.66 -14.20
C THR A 408 -11.44 2.32 -14.74
N GLY A 409 -11.06 2.27 -16.02
CA GLY A 409 -10.43 1.09 -16.62
C GLY A 409 -9.12 0.69 -15.93
N ILE A 410 -8.28 1.64 -15.57
CA ILE A 410 -7.03 1.42 -14.82
C ILE A 410 -7.32 0.90 -13.42
N ILE A 411 -8.31 1.47 -12.73
CA ILE A 411 -8.74 1.00 -11.41
C ILE A 411 -9.18 -0.46 -11.49
N LEU A 412 -10.02 -0.82 -12.46
CA LEU A 412 -10.52 -2.19 -12.64
C LEU A 412 -9.41 -3.16 -13.06
N LEU A 413 -8.49 -2.74 -13.93
CA LEU A 413 -7.32 -3.52 -14.27
C LEU A 413 -6.45 -3.79 -13.04
N THR A 414 -6.16 -2.76 -12.26
CA THR A 414 -5.40 -2.87 -11.01
C THR A 414 -6.09 -3.82 -10.03
N ALA A 415 -7.40 -3.66 -9.83
CA ALA A 415 -8.21 -4.51 -8.98
C ALA A 415 -8.15 -5.99 -9.41
N THR A 416 -8.17 -6.24 -10.71
CA THR A 416 -8.06 -7.60 -11.28
C THR A 416 -6.66 -8.18 -11.06
N VAL A 417 -5.62 -7.41 -11.35
CA VAL A 417 -4.22 -7.86 -11.14
C VAL A 417 -3.94 -8.06 -9.65
N ASN A 418 -4.56 -7.28 -8.77
CA ASN A 418 -4.43 -7.44 -7.32
C ASN A 418 -4.94 -8.80 -6.81
N LEU A 419 -5.87 -9.43 -7.49
CA LEU A 419 -6.28 -10.80 -7.14
C LEU A 419 -5.18 -11.83 -7.38
N LEU A 420 -4.18 -11.51 -8.22
CA LEU A 420 -3.09 -12.40 -8.62
C LEU A 420 -1.74 -12.02 -7.97
N ILE A 421 -1.53 -10.76 -7.61
CA ILE A 421 -0.29 -10.25 -7.03
C ILE A 421 -0.61 -9.48 -5.75
N GLY A 422 -0.39 -10.09 -4.59
CA GLY A 422 -0.75 -9.52 -3.28
C GLY A 422 0.18 -8.38 -2.80
N SER A 423 1.34 -8.15 -3.43
CA SER A 423 2.27 -7.07 -3.04
C SER A 423 1.96 -5.78 -3.80
N ALA A 424 1.59 -4.72 -3.08
CA ALA A 424 1.30 -3.40 -3.66
C ALA A 424 2.52 -2.80 -4.37
N SER A 425 3.71 -2.85 -3.78
CA SER A 425 4.93 -2.29 -4.39
C SER A 425 5.37 -3.06 -5.63
N ALA A 426 5.36 -4.41 -5.57
CA ALA A 426 5.72 -5.24 -6.72
C ALA A 426 4.74 -5.05 -7.89
N LYS A 427 3.45 -4.99 -7.60
CA LYS A 427 2.41 -4.74 -8.59
C LYS A 427 2.53 -3.34 -9.20
N TRP A 428 2.76 -2.31 -8.39
CA TRP A 428 2.93 -0.95 -8.90
C TRP A 428 4.20 -0.81 -9.73
N ALA A 429 5.29 -1.43 -9.34
CA ALA A 429 6.51 -1.46 -10.14
C ALA A 429 6.29 -2.11 -11.52
N LEU A 430 5.43 -3.13 -11.59
CA LEU A 430 5.08 -3.79 -12.85
C LEU A 430 4.10 -2.95 -13.69
N ILE A 431 2.96 -2.57 -13.11
CA ILE A 431 1.89 -1.85 -13.83
C ILE A 431 2.32 -0.40 -14.11
N GLY A 432 2.93 0.27 -13.12
CA GLY A 432 3.34 1.66 -13.20
C GLY A 432 4.37 1.91 -14.29
N ALA A 433 5.32 0.98 -14.49
CA ALA A 433 6.31 1.06 -15.57
C ALA A 433 5.68 1.17 -16.98
N ILE A 434 4.43 0.76 -17.13
CA ILE A 434 3.67 0.83 -18.40
C ILE A 434 2.64 1.97 -18.34
N MET A 435 1.82 2.00 -17.28
CA MET A 435 0.67 2.92 -17.21
C MET A 435 1.11 4.38 -17.05
N VAL A 436 2.12 4.65 -16.23
CA VAL A 436 2.58 6.02 -15.99
C VAL A 436 3.11 6.66 -17.30
N PRO A 437 4.09 6.07 -18.02
CA PRO A 437 4.55 6.61 -19.28
C PRO A 437 3.44 6.74 -20.34
N MET A 438 2.55 5.75 -20.41
CA MET A 438 1.44 5.73 -21.37
C MET A 438 0.46 6.88 -21.13
N LEU A 439 0.06 7.12 -19.89
CA LEU A 439 -0.87 8.20 -19.55
C LEU A 439 -0.22 9.58 -19.64
N MET A 440 1.07 9.69 -19.36
CA MET A 440 1.84 10.93 -19.61
C MET A 440 1.76 11.33 -21.08
N GLN A 441 1.82 10.39 -22.03
CA GLN A 441 1.65 10.68 -23.47
C GLN A 441 0.23 11.17 -23.82
N LEU A 442 -0.75 10.97 -22.94
CA LEU A 442 -2.12 11.51 -23.06
C LEU A 442 -2.28 12.82 -22.28
N GLY A 443 -1.22 13.37 -21.69
CA GLY A 443 -1.25 14.59 -20.88
C GLY A 443 -1.72 14.38 -19.45
N VAL A 444 -1.83 13.13 -18.97
CA VAL A 444 -2.24 12.80 -17.61
C VAL A 444 -1.02 12.72 -16.69
N SER A 445 -1.09 13.34 -15.52
CA SER A 445 0.02 13.34 -14.58
C SER A 445 0.31 11.95 -13.99
N PRO A 446 1.57 11.66 -13.63
CA PRO A 446 1.95 10.51 -12.84
C PRO A 446 1.19 10.42 -11.50
N ASP A 447 0.90 11.57 -10.88
CA ASP A 447 0.22 11.67 -9.58
C ASP A 447 -1.22 11.14 -9.65
N LEU A 448 -1.98 11.53 -10.69
CA LEU A 448 -3.34 11.04 -10.92
C LEU A 448 -3.34 9.55 -11.29
N THR A 449 -2.36 9.11 -12.07
CA THR A 449 -2.17 7.70 -12.43
C THR A 449 -1.95 6.84 -11.18
N GLN A 450 -1.10 7.30 -10.26
CA GLN A 450 -0.86 6.65 -8.97
C GLN A 450 -2.11 6.64 -8.11
N ALA A 451 -2.87 7.74 -8.06
CA ALA A 451 -4.12 7.80 -7.29
C ALA A 451 -5.15 6.77 -7.78
N ALA A 452 -5.30 6.62 -9.11
CA ALA A 452 -6.17 5.59 -9.69
C ALA A 452 -5.70 4.17 -9.34
N TYR A 453 -4.38 3.91 -9.43
CA TYR A 453 -3.80 2.64 -8.99
C TYR A 453 -4.15 2.33 -7.53
N ARG A 454 -4.00 3.29 -6.62
CA ARG A 454 -4.25 3.12 -5.19
C ARG A 454 -5.68 2.68 -4.87
N VAL A 455 -6.66 3.20 -5.61
CA VAL A 455 -8.07 2.81 -5.47
C VAL A 455 -8.28 1.35 -5.84
N GLY A 456 -7.76 0.92 -6.99
CA GLY A 456 -7.90 -0.46 -7.48
C GLY A 456 -7.16 -1.47 -6.58
N ASP A 457 -5.93 -1.12 -6.16
CA ASP A 457 -5.10 -1.94 -5.27
C ASP A 457 -5.81 -2.26 -3.96
N SER A 458 -6.22 -1.24 -3.24
CA SER A 458 -6.74 -1.39 -1.88
C SER A 458 -8.10 -2.07 -1.82
N SER A 459 -8.99 -1.75 -2.77
CA SER A 459 -10.38 -2.22 -2.74
C SER A 459 -10.51 -3.74 -2.82
N THR A 460 -9.54 -4.45 -3.40
CA THR A 460 -9.59 -5.91 -3.59
C THR A 460 -8.62 -6.70 -2.71
N ASN A 461 -7.79 -6.03 -1.89
CA ASN A 461 -6.90 -6.70 -0.93
C ASN A 461 -7.65 -7.63 0.03
N ILE A 462 -8.86 -7.26 0.40
CA ILE A 462 -9.70 -7.96 1.38
C ILE A 462 -10.38 -9.23 0.86
N ILE A 463 -10.30 -9.50 -0.45
CA ILE A 463 -10.91 -10.68 -1.06
C ILE A 463 -9.87 -11.59 -1.75
N THR A 464 -8.60 -11.20 -1.80
CA THR A 464 -7.56 -12.05 -2.40
C THR A 464 -6.94 -13.00 -1.37
N PRO A 465 -7.00 -14.32 -1.61
CA PRO A 465 -6.34 -15.29 -0.73
C PRO A 465 -4.80 -15.23 -0.82
N LEU A 466 -4.26 -14.50 -1.79
CA LEU A 466 -2.81 -14.30 -1.98
C LEU A 466 -2.23 -13.19 -1.09
N LEU A 467 -3.06 -12.48 -0.32
CA LEU A 467 -2.58 -11.60 0.73
C LEU A 467 -1.89 -12.46 1.81
N PRO A 468 -0.62 -12.17 2.18
CA PRO A 468 0.14 -13.01 3.13
C PRO A 468 -0.56 -13.23 4.47
N TYR A 469 -1.33 -12.24 4.95
CA TYR A 469 -2.06 -12.31 6.21
C TYR A 469 -3.44 -12.96 6.11
N PHE A 470 -3.93 -13.27 4.91
CA PHE A 470 -5.28 -13.81 4.72
C PHE A 470 -5.53 -15.11 5.53
N PRO A 471 -4.60 -16.10 5.54
CA PRO A 471 -4.75 -17.30 6.37
C PRO A 471 -4.83 -17.00 7.87
N LEU A 472 -4.08 -16.01 8.36
CA LEU A 472 -4.10 -15.59 9.76
C LEU A 472 -5.48 -15.05 10.16
N ILE A 473 -6.12 -14.27 9.29
CA ILE A 473 -7.46 -13.73 9.55
C ILE A 473 -8.50 -14.86 9.59
N VAL A 474 -8.35 -15.87 8.73
CA VAL A 474 -9.20 -17.07 8.80
C VAL A 474 -9.06 -17.78 10.15
N VAL A 475 -7.83 -17.86 10.69
CA VAL A 475 -7.60 -18.41 12.04
C VAL A 475 -8.30 -17.57 13.11
N PHE A 476 -8.28 -16.25 13.01
CA PHE A 476 -9.03 -15.38 13.93
C PHE A 476 -10.54 -15.60 13.84
N CYS A 477 -11.09 -15.78 12.63
CA CYS A 477 -12.50 -16.11 12.46
C CYS A 477 -12.87 -17.46 13.13
N ARG A 478 -11.99 -18.48 12.99
CA ARG A 478 -12.22 -19.82 13.56
C ARG A 478 -12.27 -19.86 15.08
N ARG A 479 -11.62 -18.91 15.77
CA ARG A 479 -11.73 -18.81 17.24
C ARG A 479 -13.15 -18.55 17.71
N TYR A 480 -13.96 -17.89 16.90
CA TYR A 480 -15.34 -17.53 17.22
C TYR A 480 -16.36 -18.40 16.49
N VAL A 481 -16.06 -18.83 15.27
CA VAL A 481 -16.90 -19.66 14.42
C VAL A 481 -16.04 -20.79 13.83
N GLN A 482 -16.09 -21.98 14.43
CA GLN A 482 -15.17 -23.10 14.13
C GLN A 482 -15.19 -23.52 12.65
N ARG A 483 -16.32 -23.38 11.98
CA ARG A 483 -16.49 -23.72 10.56
C ARG A 483 -16.00 -22.63 9.60
N ALA A 484 -15.55 -21.47 10.10
CA ALA A 484 -15.07 -20.39 9.24
C ALA A 484 -13.87 -20.85 8.41
N GLY A 485 -13.90 -20.53 7.13
CA GLY A 485 -12.84 -20.84 6.17
C GLY A 485 -12.58 -19.66 5.22
N ILE A 486 -11.72 -19.89 4.21
CA ILE A 486 -11.39 -18.88 3.17
C ILE A 486 -12.68 -18.36 2.53
N GLY A 487 -13.58 -19.25 2.12
CA GLY A 487 -14.86 -18.87 1.52
C GLY A 487 -15.76 -18.03 2.44
N THR A 488 -15.74 -18.30 3.75
CA THR A 488 -16.47 -17.49 4.74
C THR A 488 -15.92 -16.08 4.80
N LEU A 489 -14.60 -15.92 4.89
CA LEU A 489 -13.96 -14.61 4.94
C LEU A 489 -14.19 -13.83 3.66
N VAL A 490 -14.04 -14.46 2.48
CA VAL A 490 -14.30 -13.80 1.21
C VAL A 490 -15.77 -13.39 1.07
N ALA A 491 -16.72 -14.25 1.43
CA ALA A 491 -18.15 -13.92 1.41
C ALA A 491 -18.51 -12.78 2.37
N LEU A 492 -17.77 -12.65 3.47
CA LEU A 492 -17.90 -11.56 4.44
C LEU A 492 -17.34 -10.25 3.89
N MET A 493 -16.23 -10.30 3.15
CA MET A 493 -15.50 -9.12 2.67
C MET A 493 -15.93 -8.67 1.27
N LEU A 494 -16.58 -9.50 0.48
CA LEU A 494 -17.00 -9.17 -0.89
C LEU A 494 -17.88 -7.91 -0.97
N PRO A 495 -18.88 -7.70 -0.07
CA PRO A 495 -19.66 -6.48 -0.06
C PRO A 495 -18.78 -5.22 0.16
N TYR A 496 -17.77 -5.28 1.04
CA TYR A 496 -16.84 -4.17 1.23
C TYR A 496 -16.03 -3.91 -0.03
N SER A 497 -15.47 -4.95 -0.66
CA SER A 497 -14.67 -4.81 -1.87
C SER A 497 -15.46 -4.14 -3.00
N ILE A 498 -16.70 -4.60 -3.25
CA ILE A 498 -17.57 -4.02 -4.28
C ILE A 498 -17.91 -2.56 -3.95
N THR A 499 -18.28 -2.28 -2.71
CA THR A 499 -18.66 -0.91 -2.31
C THR A 499 -17.46 0.03 -2.32
N PHE A 500 -16.29 -0.43 -1.90
CA PHE A 500 -15.09 0.38 -1.92
C PHE A 500 -14.64 0.69 -3.35
N ILE A 501 -14.62 -0.29 -4.26
CA ILE A 501 -14.21 -0.04 -5.63
C ILE A 501 -15.17 0.95 -6.30
N ILE A 502 -16.47 0.83 -6.11
CA ILE A 502 -17.46 1.75 -6.69
C ILE A 502 -17.39 3.13 -6.01
N GLY A 503 -17.48 3.17 -4.68
CA GLY A 503 -17.54 4.41 -3.92
C GLY A 503 -16.23 5.20 -3.98
N TRP A 504 -15.09 4.52 -3.92
CA TRP A 504 -13.79 5.18 -4.01
C TRP A 504 -13.45 5.62 -5.44
N THR A 505 -13.85 4.86 -6.47
CA THR A 505 -13.76 5.32 -7.87
C THR A 505 -14.61 6.55 -8.09
N ALA A 506 -15.86 6.54 -7.65
CA ALA A 506 -16.73 7.71 -7.73
C ALA A 506 -16.13 8.91 -6.98
N PHE A 507 -15.56 8.68 -5.81
CA PHE A 507 -14.89 9.73 -5.03
C PHE A 507 -13.67 10.30 -5.77
N LEU A 508 -12.82 9.46 -6.38
CA LEU A 508 -11.67 9.93 -7.18
C LEU A 508 -12.14 10.79 -8.35
N LEU A 509 -13.17 10.36 -9.07
CA LEU A 509 -13.71 11.10 -10.22
C LEU A 509 -14.31 12.46 -9.81
N VAL A 510 -15.02 12.50 -8.68
CA VAL A 510 -15.56 13.76 -8.11
C VAL A 510 -14.42 14.65 -7.62
N TYR A 511 -13.44 14.09 -6.93
CA TYR A 511 -12.28 14.80 -6.39
C TYR A 511 -11.46 15.47 -7.51
N TRP A 512 -11.20 14.70 -8.58
CA TRP A 512 -10.59 15.20 -9.81
C TRP A 512 -11.45 16.26 -10.50
N GLY A 513 -12.76 16.00 -10.68
CA GLY A 513 -13.69 16.94 -11.33
C GLY A 513 -13.83 18.27 -10.60
N LEU A 514 -13.61 18.29 -9.27
CA LEU A 514 -13.58 19.51 -8.45
C LEU A 514 -12.22 20.21 -8.46
N GLY A 515 -11.20 19.63 -9.08
CA GLY A 515 -9.85 20.19 -9.12
C GLY A 515 -9.16 20.26 -7.75
N LEU A 516 -9.54 19.40 -6.79
CA LEU A 516 -8.94 19.39 -5.46
C LEU A 516 -7.53 18.83 -5.52
N PRO A 517 -6.53 19.41 -4.83
CA PRO A 517 -5.13 18.96 -4.94
C PRO A 517 -4.98 17.51 -4.45
N LEU A 518 -4.33 16.64 -5.24
CA LEU A 518 -4.09 15.24 -4.85
C LEU A 518 -3.13 15.14 -3.67
N GLY A 519 -2.13 16.01 -3.64
CA GLY A 519 -1.12 16.03 -2.59
C GLY A 519 -0.21 17.24 -2.70
N ILE A 520 0.90 17.20 -1.98
CA ILE A 520 1.87 18.30 -1.96
C ILE A 520 2.72 18.22 -3.23
N GLY A 521 2.72 19.29 -4.04
CA GLY A 521 3.44 19.38 -5.30
C GLY A 521 2.86 18.54 -6.43
N SER A 522 1.64 18.02 -6.27
CA SER A 522 0.97 17.20 -7.28
C SER A 522 0.28 18.04 -8.35
N THR A 523 0.14 17.44 -9.53
CA THR A 523 -0.59 17.99 -10.67
C THR A 523 -1.62 17.00 -11.18
N TYR A 524 -2.55 17.45 -12.01
CA TYR A 524 -3.48 16.59 -12.74
C TYR A 524 -3.04 16.36 -14.18
N GLU A 525 -2.31 17.31 -14.74
CA GLU A 525 -1.88 17.31 -16.12
C GLU A 525 -0.36 17.18 -16.17
N TYR A 526 0.11 16.49 -17.18
CA TYR A 526 1.50 16.42 -17.57
C TYR A 526 1.65 17.14 -18.91
N THR A 527 2.51 18.15 -18.94
CA THR A 527 2.92 18.81 -20.18
C THR A 527 4.33 18.35 -20.49
N PRO A 528 4.56 17.65 -21.63
CA PRO A 528 5.92 17.28 -22.02
C PRO A 528 6.80 18.52 -22.09
N ALA A 529 8.02 18.44 -21.54
CA ALA A 529 9.01 19.47 -21.78
C ALA A 529 9.22 19.56 -23.31
N VAL A 530 8.81 20.67 -23.90
CA VAL A 530 9.07 20.92 -25.33
C VAL A 530 10.58 20.86 -25.48
N ALA A 531 11.08 19.92 -26.28
CA ALA A 531 12.48 19.91 -26.65
C ALA A 531 12.82 21.32 -27.16
N ALA A 532 13.72 22.00 -26.45
CA ALA A 532 14.21 23.29 -26.93
C ALA A 532 14.74 23.11 -28.35
N PRO A 533 14.40 24.00 -29.28
CA PRO A 533 14.74 23.89 -30.69
C PRO A 533 16.25 23.86 -30.94
#